data_9f8ed239e08d9d4bc284b443d80fb704
#
_entry.id   9f8ed239e08d9d4bc284b443d80fb704
#
_cell.length_a   1.000
_cell.length_b   1.000
_cell.length_c   1.000
_cell.angle_alpha   90.00
_cell.angle_beta   90.00
_cell.angle_gamma   90.00
#
_symmetry.space_group_name_H-M   'P 1'
#
loop_
_entity.id
_entity.type
_entity.pdbx_description
1 polymer ?
#
loop_
_entity_poly.entity_id
_entity_poly.type
_entity_poly.pdbx_seq_one_letter_code
_entity_poly.pdbx_strand_id
1 'polypeptide(L)'
;QYDGLEQLPQSRKITDLLRPGQNILVQVAKDPVGTKGARVTTHITLAGRSLVLMPTVDYVGVSRRIEKEEERNRLRKILHEIKPKNMGVIVRTASTGKTKEAFQEDLDSLLKLYADIDKKSKKGKVPRLMHAEQSLLFRTVRDLLMKDVDRVFVNDQKTFDELREIADVMAPKLKARILFKDSEALFDRYDTEAKIEKALARQVWLKSGGYLVIDRAEAMTIIDVNTGKYVGKDNLERTITNTN
;
A
#
# COMPACT_ATOMS: atom_id res chain seq x y z
N GLN A 1 -13.45 0.01 0.17
CA GLN A 1 -14.68 0.09 -0.63
C GLN A 1 -14.49 1.20 -1.65
N TYR A 2 -14.50 0.87 -2.93
CA TYR A 2 -14.44 1.81 -4.04
C TYR A 2 -15.89 2.10 -4.43
N ASP A 3 -16.41 3.29 -4.09
CA ASP A 3 -17.71 3.74 -4.56
C ASP A 3 -17.60 4.05 -6.05
N GLY A 4 -18.38 3.40 -6.87
CA GLY A 4 -18.46 3.64 -8.32
C GLY A 4 -18.10 2.46 -9.23
N LEU A 5 -17.79 1.29 -8.69
CA LEU A 5 -17.88 0.07 -9.49
C LEU A 5 -19.36 -0.21 -9.68
N GLU A 6 -19.86 -0.04 -10.89
CA GLU A 6 -21.19 -0.57 -11.26
C GLU A 6 -21.26 -2.01 -10.77
N GLN A 7 -22.19 -2.27 -9.86
CA GLN A 7 -22.44 -3.63 -9.39
C GLN A 7 -22.87 -4.41 -10.61
N LEU A 8 -22.01 -5.33 -11.06
CA LEU A 8 -22.45 -6.36 -12.00
C LEU A 8 -23.74 -6.95 -11.42
N PRO A 9 -24.79 -7.12 -12.23
CA PRO A 9 -26.05 -7.64 -11.74
C PRO A 9 -25.79 -8.90 -10.92
N GLN A 10 -26.25 -8.91 -9.66
CA GLN A 10 -25.94 -9.93 -8.64
C GLN A 10 -26.40 -11.36 -9.00
N SER A 11 -26.95 -11.58 -10.18
CA SER A 11 -27.58 -12.82 -10.61
C SER A 11 -26.77 -13.68 -11.60
N ARG A 12 -25.55 -13.28 -11.99
CA ARG A 12 -24.77 -14.12 -12.91
C ARG A 12 -24.04 -15.22 -12.15
N LYS A 13 -24.32 -16.48 -12.51
CA LYS A 13 -23.59 -17.63 -12.00
C LYS A 13 -22.18 -17.65 -12.61
N ILE A 14 -21.21 -18.17 -11.87
CA ILE A 14 -19.84 -18.31 -12.37
C ILE A 14 -19.77 -19.15 -13.65
N THR A 15 -20.65 -20.11 -13.79
CA THR A 15 -20.82 -20.95 -14.99
C THR A 15 -21.24 -20.20 -16.25
N ASP A 16 -21.83 -19.00 -16.10
CA ASP A 16 -22.21 -18.14 -17.21
C ASP A 16 -21.04 -17.30 -17.72
N LEU A 17 -20.00 -17.16 -16.87
CA LEU A 17 -18.83 -16.34 -17.14
C LEU A 17 -17.59 -17.15 -17.54
N LEU A 18 -17.42 -18.35 -16.97
CA LEU A 18 -16.25 -19.18 -17.14
C LEU A 18 -16.65 -20.61 -17.55
N ARG A 19 -15.80 -21.26 -18.35
CA ARG A 19 -15.96 -22.66 -18.75
C ARG A 19 -14.86 -23.51 -18.14
N PRO A 20 -15.15 -24.77 -17.76
CA PRO A 20 -14.11 -25.73 -17.35
C PRO A 20 -13.00 -25.85 -18.40
N GLY A 21 -11.73 -25.84 -17.97
CA GLY A 21 -10.57 -25.91 -18.87
C GLY A 21 -10.18 -24.58 -19.52
N GLN A 22 -10.91 -23.49 -19.28
CA GLN A 22 -10.56 -22.15 -19.75
C GLN A 22 -9.35 -21.60 -18.99
N ASN A 23 -8.36 -21.10 -19.74
CA ASN A 23 -7.25 -20.34 -19.15
C ASN A 23 -7.65 -18.90 -18.90
N ILE A 24 -7.41 -18.41 -17.69
CA ILE A 24 -7.71 -17.03 -17.31
C ILE A 24 -6.50 -16.38 -16.65
N LEU A 25 -6.32 -15.08 -16.88
CA LEU A 25 -5.35 -14.27 -16.16
C LEU A 25 -5.97 -13.81 -14.85
N VAL A 26 -5.28 -14.11 -13.75
CA VAL A 26 -5.72 -13.71 -12.41
C VAL A 26 -4.59 -13.04 -11.63
N GLN A 27 -4.95 -12.14 -10.75
CA GLN A 27 -4.05 -11.57 -9.75
C GLN A 27 -4.35 -12.17 -8.39
N VAL A 28 -3.32 -12.57 -7.66
CA VAL A 28 -3.45 -12.98 -6.25
C VAL A 28 -3.71 -11.73 -5.42
N ALA A 29 -4.89 -11.63 -4.85
CA ALA A 29 -5.31 -10.50 -4.01
C ALA A 29 -4.99 -10.73 -2.52
N LYS A 30 -4.94 -12.00 -2.09
CA LYS A 30 -4.51 -12.42 -0.75
C LYS A 30 -3.82 -13.77 -0.86
N ASP A 31 -2.73 -13.90 -0.11
CA ASP A 31 -2.01 -15.16 0.02
C ASP A 31 -2.85 -16.24 0.74
N PRO A 32 -2.55 -17.51 0.54
CA PRO A 32 -3.19 -18.59 1.28
C PRO A 32 -2.86 -18.47 2.78
N VAL A 33 -3.85 -18.74 3.63
CA VAL A 33 -3.70 -18.70 5.08
C VAL A 33 -4.26 -19.98 5.70
N GLY A 34 -3.43 -20.76 6.36
CA GLY A 34 -3.79 -22.05 6.93
C GLY A 34 -4.33 -23.00 5.85
N THR A 35 -5.55 -23.50 6.02
CA THR A 35 -6.22 -24.39 5.06
C THR A 35 -6.94 -23.66 3.91
N LYS A 36 -7.01 -22.32 3.97
CA LYS A 36 -7.69 -21.51 2.94
C LYS A 36 -6.74 -21.21 1.80
N GLY A 37 -7.15 -21.52 0.57
CA GLY A 37 -6.42 -21.18 -0.64
C GLY A 37 -6.31 -19.67 -0.88
N ALA A 38 -5.43 -19.29 -1.79
CA ALA A 38 -5.26 -17.89 -2.20
C ALA A 38 -6.57 -17.29 -2.76
N ARG A 39 -6.83 -16.02 -2.43
CA ARG A 39 -7.90 -15.28 -3.05
C ARG A 39 -7.39 -14.62 -4.34
N VAL A 40 -8.05 -14.92 -5.45
CA VAL A 40 -7.70 -14.39 -6.76
C VAL A 40 -8.79 -13.49 -7.33
N THR A 41 -8.42 -12.62 -8.28
CA THR A 41 -9.34 -11.74 -9.01
C THR A 41 -8.90 -11.61 -10.46
N THR A 42 -9.84 -11.42 -11.38
CA THR A 42 -9.58 -11.06 -12.77
C THR A 42 -9.40 -9.55 -12.97
N HIS A 43 -9.75 -8.75 -11.96
CA HIS A 43 -9.49 -7.30 -11.96
C HIS A 43 -8.03 -7.04 -11.64
N ILE A 44 -7.22 -6.92 -12.70
CA ILE A 44 -5.79 -6.64 -12.59
C ILE A 44 -5.57 -5.20 -12.15
N THR A 45 -4.70 -5.00 -11.18
CA THR A 45 -4.26 -3.69 -10.71
C THR A 45 -2.74 -3.62 -10.70
N LEU A 46 -2.18 -2.60 -11.34
CA LEU A 46 -0.74 -2.39 -11.42
C LEU A 46 -0.38 -1.09 -10.70
N ALA A 47 0.42 -1.22 -9.65
CA ALA A 47 0.81 -0.09 -8.81
C ALA A 47 2.10 0.56 -9.33
N GLY A 48 1.97 1.82 -9.81
CA GLY A 48 3.09 2.71 -10.08
C GLY A 48 3.50 3.54 -8.86
N ARG A 49 4.34 4.53 -9.09
CA ARG A 49 4.75 5.48 -8.06
C ARG A 49 3.62 6.45 -7.70
N SER A 50 2.95 6.96 -8.71
CA SER A 50 1.94 8.03 -8.59
C SER A 50 0.53 7.53 -8.81
N LEU A 51 0.38 6.50 -9.62
CA LEU A 51 -0.88 5.96 -10.08
C LEU A 51 -1.00 4.47 -9.77
N VAL A 52 -2.25 4.01 -9.75
CA VAL A 52 -2.59 2.59 -9.93
C VAL A 52 -3.37 2.48 -11.22
N LEU A 53 -2.91 1.64 -12.15
CA LEU A 53 -3.60 1.33 -13.40
C LEU A 53 -4.54 0.13 -13.19
N MET A 54 -5.75 0.24 -13.67
CA MET A 54 -6.78 -0.81 -13.67
C MET A 54 -7.20 -1.13 -15.11
N PRO A 55 -6.52 -2.03 -15.82
CA PRO A 55 -6.75 -2.24 -17.25
C PRO A 55 -8.13 -2.81 -17.62
N THR A 56 -8.82 -3.42 -16.65
CA THR A 56 -10.08 -4.16 -16.84
C THR A 56 -11.31 -3.42 -16.33
N VAL A 57 -11.17 -2.20 -15.83
CA VAL A 57 -12.26 -1.43 -15.23
C VAL A 57 -12.12 0.03 -15.66
N ASP A 58 -13.17 0.63 -16.22
CA ASP A 58 -13.20 2.06 -16.55
C ASP A 58 -13.54 2.87 -15.30
N TYR A 59 -12.53 3.48 -14.67
CA TYR A 59 -12.69 4.20 -13.42
C TYR A 59 -11.66 5.32 -13.25
N VAL A 60 -12.05 6.42 -12.61
CA VAL A 60 -11.15 7.49 -12.17
C VAL A 60 -11.29 7.68 -10.67
N GLY A 61 -10.20 7.46 -9.95
CA GLY A 61 -10.18 7.60 -8.49
C GLY A 61 -9.08 8.51 -7.98
N VAL A 62 -9.34 9.16 -6.87
CA VAL A 62 -8.35 9.93 -6.10
C VAL A 62 -8.37 9.42 -4.68
N SER A 63 -7.19 9.15 -4.10
CA SER A 63 -7.07 8.66 -2.73
C SER A 63 -7.87 9.52 -1.74
N ARG A 64 -8.68 8.89 -0.89
CA ARG A 64 -9.45 9.56 0.17
C ARG A 64 -8.58 10.26 1.22
N ARG A 65 -7.30 9.89 1.31
CA ARG A 65 -6.32 10.51 2.22
C ARG A 65 -5.83 11.87 1.73
N ILE A 66 -6.20 12.30 0.52
CA ILE A 66 -5.96 13.65 0.03
C ILE A 66 -7.14 14.49 0.50
N GLU A 67 -6.95 15.26 1.57
CA GLU A 67 -8.03 15.96 2.28
C GLU A 67 -8.54 17.19 1.53
N LYS A 68 -7.64 17.92 0.85
CA LYS A 68 -7.98 19.18 0.16
C LYS A 68 -8.82 18.91 -1.09
N GLU A 69 -10.07 19.36 -1.09
CA GLU A 69 -11.01 19.15 -2.20
C GLU A 69 -10.55 19.82 -3.50
N GLU A 70 -9.91 20.99 -3.42
CA GLU A 70 -9.32 21.67 -4.59
C GLU A 70 -8.28 20.79 -5.30
N GLU A 71 -7.40 20.17 -4.51
CA GLU A 71 -6.37 19.27 -5.02
C GLU A 71 -6.99 17.99 -5.60
N ARG A 72 -8.00 17.43 -4.96
CA ARG A 72 -8.75 16.28 -5.49
C ARG A 72 -9.36 16.59 -6.84
N ASN A 73 -9.97 17.77 -7.00
CA ASN A 73 -10.59 18.19 -8.24
C ASN A 73 -9.54 18.47 -9.34
N ARG A 74 -8.41 19.07 -8.98
CA ARG A 74 -7.27 19.27 -9.88
C ARG A 74 -6.75 17.91 -10.39
N LEU A 75 -6.54 16.95 -9.50
CA LEU A 75 -6.07 15.63 -9.84
C LEU A 75 -7.07 14.87 -10.71
N ARG A 76 -8.37 14.95 -10.42
CA ARG A 76 -9.42 14.34 -11.27
C ARG A 76 -9.38 14.89 -12.71
N LYS A 77 -9.24 16.21 -12.88
CA LYS A 77 -9.12 16.82 -14.21
C LYS A 77 -7.92 16.26 -14.98
N ILE A 78 -6.75 16.22 -14.35
CA ILE A 78 -5.55 15.63 -14.97
C ILE A 78 -5.79 14.18 -15.39
N LEU A 79 -6.38 13.36 -14.50
CA LEU A 79 -6.65 11.96 -14.82
C LEU A 79 -7.61 11.79 -15.99
N HIS A 80 -8.67 12.59 -16.10
CA HIS A 80 -9.61 12.53 -17.21
C HIS A 80 -8.93 12.84 -18.56
N GLU A 81 -7.91 13.71 -18.55
CA GLU A 81 -7.16 14.05 -19.76
C GLU A 81 -6.18 12.94 -20.21
N ILE A 82 -5.56 12.22 -19.25
CA ILE A 82 -4.52 11.23 -19.58
C ILE A 82 -5.03 9.78 -19.58
N LYS A 83 -6.18 9.51 -18.98
CA LYS A 83 -6.73 8.16 -18.82
C LYS A 83 -6.97 7.49 -20.17
N PRO A 84 -6.44 6.27 -20.40
CA PRO A 84 -6.76 5.51 -21.61
C PRO A 84 -8.25 5.12 -21.64
N LYS A 85 -8.80 4.97 -22.83
CA LYS A 85 -10.18 4.51 -23.02
C LYS A 85 -10.35 3.10 -22.41
N ASN A 86 -11.47 2.88 -21.73
CA ASN A 86 -11.86 1.60 -21.12
C ASN A 86 -10.90 1.07 -20.03
N MET A 87 -10.01 1.92 -19.51
CA MET A 87 -9.14 1.59 -18.39
C MET A 87 -9.39 2.54 -17.22
N GLY A 88 -9.06 2.10 -16.01
CA GLY A 88 -9.16 2.91 -14.82
C GLY A 88 -7.79 3.36 -14.32
N VAL A 89 -7.79 4.51 -13.66
CA VAL A 89 -6.61 5.06 -12.98
C VAL A 89 -6.99 5.62 -11.62
N ILE A 90 -6.15 5.38 -10.62
CA ILE A 90 -6.32 5.92 -9.27
C ILE A 90 -5.05 6.66 -8.88
N VAL A 91 -5.18 7.92 -8.41
CA VAL A 91 -4.05 8.67 -7.82
C VAL A 91 -3.77 8.17 -6.42
N ARG A 92 -2.48 7.90 -6.14
CA ARG A 92 -1.97 7.55 -4.81
C ARG A 92 -1.76 8.80 -3.95
N THR A 93 -1.82 8.64 -2.64
CA THR A 93 -1.65 9.74 -1.67
C THR A 93 -0.33 10.50 -1.83
N ALA A 94 0.76 9.77 -2.13
CA ALA A 94 2.11 10.34 -2.35
C ALA A 94 2.22 11.26 -3.59
N SER A 95 1.13 11.49 -4.30
CA SER A 95 1.13 12.21 -5.59
C SER A 95 0.55 13.61 -5.51
N THR A 96 0.23 14.09 -4.30
CA THR A 96 -0.19 15.48 -4.07
C THR A 96 0.85 16.45 -4.64
N GLY A 97 0.37 17.47 -5.36
CA GLY A 97 1.20 18.52 -5.96
C GLY A 97 2.00 18.11 -7.19
N LYS A 98 1.91 16.87 -7.69
CA LYS A 98 2.59 16.46 -8.92
C LYS A 98 1.95 17.06 -10.17
N THR A 99 2.74 17.18 -11.23
CA THR A 99 2.33 17.71 -12.53
C THR A 99 1.72 16.63 -13.42
N LYS A 100 1.04 17.05 -14.48
CA LYS A 100 0.47 16.15 -15.50
C LYS A 100 1.52 15.26 -16.15
N GLU A 101 2.69 15.83 -16.45
CA GLU A 101 3.81 15.14 -17.08
C GLU A 101 4.30 13.98 -16.22
N ALA A 102 4.44 14.20 -14.90
CA ALA A 102 4.85 13.16 -13.96
C ALA A 102 3.82 12.00 -13.87
N PHE A 103 2.54 12.29 -14.04
CA PHE A 103 1.50 11.26 -14.13
C PHE A 103 1.54 10.52 -15.48
N GLN A 104 1.82 11.23 -16.58
CA GLN A 104 1.91 10.62 -17.90
C GLN A 104 3.09 9.64 -17.97
N GLU A 105 4.26 10.00 -17.47
CA GLU A 105 5.43 9.11 -17.41
C GLU A 105 5.15 7.82 -16.62
N ASP A 106 4.50 7.95 -15.46
CA ASP A 106 4.14 6.79 -14.63
C ASP A 106 3.11 5.90 -15.34
N LEU A 107 2.11 6.52 -15.97
CA LEU A 107 1.09 5.83 -16.75
C LEU A 107 1.67 5.07 -17.95
N ASP A 108 2.59 5.69 -18.71
CA ASP A 108 3.23 5.07 -19.87
C ASP A 108 4.05 3.84 -19.45
N SER A 109 4.71 3.91 -18.30
CA SER A 109 5.44 2.78 -17.72
C SER A 109 4.51 1.63 -17.34
N LEU A 110 3.35 1.94 -16.73
CA LEU A 110 2.34 0.95 -16.36
C LEU A 110 1.65 0.32 -17.59
N LEU A 111 1.42 1.10 -18.64
CA LEU A 111 0.85 0.60 -19.90
C LEU A 111 1.82 -0.36 -20.60
N LYS A 112 3.12 -0.06 -20.62
CA LYS A 112 4.16 -0.97 -21.14
C LYS A 112 4.18 -2.28 -20.35
N LEU A 113 4.16 -2.19 -19.02
CA LEU A 113 4.11 -3.36 -18.15
C LEU A 113 2.86 -4.22 -18.44
N TYR A 114 1.69 -3.59 -18.54
CA TYR A 114 0.45 -4.31 -18.86
C TYR A 114 0.51 -4.97 -20.24
N ALA A 115 1.00 -4.29 -21.26
CA ALA A 115 1.18 -4.84 -22.60
C ALA A 115 2.10 -6.08 -22.59
N ASP A 116 3.17 -6.08 -21.82
CA ASP A 116 4.06 -7.22 -21.65
C ASP A 116 3.36 -8.40 -20.95
N ILE A 117 2.58 -8.13 -19.89
CA ILE A 117 1.78 -9.15 -19.19
C ILE A 117 0.75 -9.76 -20.17
N ASP A 118 0.00 -8.92 -20.87
CA ASP A 118 -1.02 -9.37 -21.84
C ASP A 118 -0.39 -10.21 -22.95
N LYS A 119 0.72 -9.78 -23.54
CA LYS A 119 1.48 -10.54 -24.54
C LYS A 119 1.94 -11.88 -24.02
N LYS A 120 2.49 -11.93 -22.81
CA LYS A 120 2.91 -13.16 -22.14
C LYS A 120 1.72 -14.08 -21.88
N SER A 121 0.58 -13.56 -21.42
CA SER A 121 -0.60 -14.36 -21.08
C SER A 121 -1.17 -15.17 -22.25
N LYS A 122 -0.99 -14.68 -23.47
CA LYS A 122 -1.51 -15.31 -24.71
C LYS A 122 -0.67 -16.48 -25.23
N LYS A 123 0.53 -16.72 -24.67
CA LYS A 123 1.46 -17.74 -25.19
C LYS A 123 1.99 -18.63 -24.06
N GLY A 124 2.16 -19.92 -24.36
CA GLY A 124 2.87 -20.90 -23.51
C GLY A 124 1.96 -21.71 -22.59
N LYS A 125 2.60 -22.63 -21.86
CA LYS A 125 1.90 -23.57 -20.96
C LYS A 125 1.42 -22.85 -19.69
N VAL A 126 0.30 -23.27 -19.13
CA VAL A 126 -0.28 -22.77 -17.89
C VAL A 126 -0.34 -23.92 -16.87
N PRO A 127 -0.34 -23.66 -15.56
CA PRO A 127 -0.20 -22.36 -14.90
C PRO A 127 1.23 -21.82 -14.96
N ARG A 128 1.38 -20.47 -15.01
CA ARG A 128 2.69 -19.80 -14.91
C ARG A 128 2.58 -18.38 -14.38
N LEU A 129 3.65 -17.90 -13.78
CA LEU A 129 3.78 -16.53 -13.30
C LEU A 129 4.00 -15.58 -14.48
N MET A 130 3.14 -14.58 -14.63
CA MET A 130 3.24 -13.52 -15.64
C MET A 130 4.03 -12.32 -15.17
N HIS A 131 3.77 -11.91 -13.93
CA HIS A 131 4.40 -10.80 -13.26
C HIS A 131 4.32 -11.04 -11.76
N ALA A 132 5.42 -10.85 -11.04
CA ALA A 132 5.44 -10.79 -9.59
C ALA A 132 5.54 -9.33 -9.15
N GLU A 133 4.83 -8.98 -8.08
CA GLU A 133 5.07 -7.71 -7.43
C GLU A 133 6.53 -7.65 -6.99
N GLN A 134 7.16 -6.52 -7.20
CA GLN A 134 8.59 -6.37 -6.96
C GLN A 134 8.92 -6.50 -5.47
N SER A 135 10.20 -6.80 -5.18
CA SER A 135 10.68 -7.07 -3.83
C SER A 135 10.26 -6.02 -2.80
N LEU A 136 10.32 -6.39 -1.51
CA LEU A 136 10.09 -5.45 -0.41
C LEU A 136 10.98 -4.21 -0.53
N LEU A 137 12.22 -4.39 -0.96
CA LEU A 137 13.17 -3.30 -1.17
C LEU A 137 12.70 -2.32 -2.23
N PHE A 138 12.20 -2.83 -3.36
CA PHE A 138 11.64 -1.98 -4.39
C PHE A 138 10.44 -1.18 -3.90
N ARG A 139 9.52 -1.83 -3.16
CA ARG A 139 8.37 -1.15 -2.55
C ARG A 139 8.81 -0.09 -1.55
N THR A 140 9.85 -0.37 -0.78
CA THR A 140 10.43 0.59 0.17
C THR A 140 10.94 1.84 -0.54
N VAL A 141 11.71 1.68 -1.63
CA VAL A 141 12.18 2.83 -2.44
C VAL A 141 11.01 3.58 -3.05
N ARG A 142 10.07 2.86 -3.64
CA ARG A 142 8.91 3.46 -4.32
C ARG A 142 8.01 4.25 -3.36
N ASP A 143 7.73 3.69 -2.19
CA ASP A 143 6.66 4.18 -1.32
C ASP A 143 7.18 4.97 -0.10
N LEU A 144 8.37 4.66 0.41
CA LEU A 144 8.91 5.23 1.64
C LEU A 144 10.10 6.16 1.41
N LEU A 145 10.91 5.95 0.36
CA LEU A 145 12.05 6.83 0.08
C LEU A 145 11.56 8.14 -0.58
N MET A 146 11.03 9.02 0.25
CA MET A 146 10.51 10.33 -0.14
C MET A 146 11.48 11.46 0.22
N LYS A 147 11.11 12.71 -0.14
CA LYS A 147 11.95 13.90 0.09
C LYS A 147 12.19 14.20 1.58
N ASP A 148 11.28 13.79 2.45
CA ASP A 148 11.31 13.94 3.90
C ASP A 148 12.16 12.88 4.63
N VAL A 149 12.64 11.86 3.91
CA VAL A 149 13.58 10.88 4.47
C VAL A 149 15.01 11.42 4.36
N ASP A 150 15.64 11.67 5.50
CA ASP A 150 17.00 12.18 5.55
C ASP A 150 18.05 11.08 5.30
N ARG A 151 17.87 9.92 5.90
CA ARG A 151 18.83 8.81 5.84
C ARG A 151 18.14 7.45 5.88
N VAL A 152 18.70 6.49 5.17
CA VAL A 152 18.34 5.07 5.24
C VAL A 152 19.61 4.30 5.63
N PHE A 153 19.57 3.62 6.74
CA PHE A 153 20.69 2.79 7.20
C PHE A 153 20.42 1.32 6.85
N VAL A 154 21.43 0.66 6.33
CA VAL A 154 21.41 -0.75 5.94
C VAL A 154 22.66 -1.43 6.46
N ASN A 155 22.50 -2.58 7.13
CA ASN A 155 23.61 -3.32 7.73
C ASN A 155 23.90 -4.68 7.05
N ASP A 156 23.24 -4.96 5.94
CA ASP A 156 23.53 -6.10 5.06
C ASP A 156 24.03 -5.61 3.71
N GLN A 157 25.21 -6.05 3.30
CA GLN A 157 25.88 -5.57 2.08
C GLN A 157 25.04 -5.83 0.83
N LYS A 158 24.48 -7.03 0.71
CA LYS A 158 23.66 -7.40 -0.44
C LYS A 158 22.41 -6.53 -0.56
N THR A 159 21.72 -6.33 0.55
CA THR A 159 20.55 -5.45 0.63
C THR A 159 20.90 -4.00 0.31
N PHE A 160 22.06 -3.53 0.76
CA PHE A 160 22.56 -2.18 0.47
C PHE A 160 22.79 -1.97 -1.03
N ASP A 161 23.48 -2.91 -1.68
CA ASP A 161 23.77 -2.82 -3.10
C ASP A 161 22.49 -2.87 -3.94
N GLU A 162 21.59 -3.82 -3.66
CA GLU A 162 20.28 -3.94 -4.32
C GLU A 162 19.43 -2.66 -4.14
N LEU A 163 19.39 -2.11 -2.94
CA LEU A 163 18.62 -0.91 -2.64
C LEU A 163 19.16 0.31 -3.40
N ARG A 164 20.47 0.41 -3.55
CA ARG A 164 21.12 1.48 -4.32
C ARG A 164 20.89 1.35 -5.82
N GLU A 165 20.90 0.14 -6.36
CA GLU A 165 20.55 -0.11 -7.76
C GLU A 165 19.11 0.29 -8.06
N ILE A 166 18.17 -0.08 -7.21
CA ILE A 166 16.77 0.30 -7.34
C ILE A 166 16.62 1.83 -7.23
N ALA A 167 17.31 2.45 -6.27
CA ALA A 167 17.25 3.89 -6.08
C ALA A 167 17.86 4.67 -7.25
N ASP A 168 18.89 4.13 -7.89
CA ASP A 168 19.52 4.74 -9.06
C ASP A 168 18.54 4.94 -10.21
N VAL A 169 17.68 3.96 -10.42
CA VAL A 169 16.64 4.00 -11.46
C VAL A 169 15.44 4.83 -11.04
N MET A 170 14.96 4.67 -9.80
CA MET A 170 13.70 5.25 -9.36
C MET A 170 13.80 6.60 -8.69
N ALA A 171 14.88 6.84 -7.95
CA ALA A 171 15.07 8.02 -7.11
C ALA A 171 16.56 8.43 -7.03
N PRO A 172 17.23 8.77 -8.17
CA PRO A 172 18.69 8.99 -8.21
C PRO A 172 19.16 10.02 -7.19
N LYS A 173 18.37 11.09 -6.99
CA LYS A 173 18.69 12.17 -6.04
C LYS A 173 18.71 11.73 -4.57
N LEU A 174 18.09 10.59 -4.26
CA LEU A 174 18.01 10.06 -2.89
C LEU A 174 19.00 8.92 -2.63
N LYS A 175 19.71 8.44 -3.66
CA LYS A 175 20.72 7.38 -3.56
C LYS A 175 21.81 7.69 -2.52
N ALA A 176 22.25 8.95 -2.43
CA ALA A 176 23.26 9.39 -1.47
C ALA A 176 22.79 9.32 0.01
N ARG A 177 21.49 9.19 0.24
CA ARG A 177 20.92 9.06 1.59
C ARG A 177 20.92 7.62 2.11
N ILE A 178 21.21 6.63 1.26
CA ILE A 178 21.33 5.23 1.62
C ILE A 178 22.76 5.00 2.09
N LEU A 179 22.91 4.66 3.37
CA LEU A 179 24.19 4.55 4.05
C LEU A 179 24.38 3.12 4.57
N PHE A 180 25.53 2.56 4.30
CA PHE A 180 25.92 1.27 4.86
C PHE A 180 26.44 1.45 6.29
N LYS A 181 26.03 0.56 7.19
CA LYS A 181 26.42 0.51 8.60
C LYS A 181 26.77 -0.91 8.99
N ASP A 182 28.00 -1.30 8.68
CA ASP A 182 28.48 -2.65 8.96
C ASP A 182 28.38 -3.00 10.46
N SER A 183 27.97 -4.24 10.72
CA SER A 183 27.96 -4.86 12.04
C SER A 183 27.14 -4.13 13.14
N GLU A 184 26.35 -3.13 12.80
CA GLU A 184 25.49 -2.47 13.76
C GLU A 184 24.15 -3.20 13.92
N ALA A 185 23.75 -3.48 15.17
CA ALA A 185 22.39 -3.85 15.51
C ALA A 185 21.49 -2.59 15.42
N LEU A 186 21.06 -2.25 14.20
CA LEU A 186 20.36 -0.99 13.91
C LEU A 186 19.07 -0.83 14.74
N PHE A 187 18.33 -1.91 14.93
CA PHE A 187 17.08 -1.87 15.69
C PHE A 187 17.34 -1.59 17.18
N ASP A 188 18.39 -2.18 17.75
CA ASP A 188 18.78 -1.93 19.13
C ASP A 188 19.27 -0.49 19.32
N ARG A 189 20.10 -0.01 18.39
CA ARG A 189 20.63 1.36 18.43
C ARG A 189 19.53 2.43 18.44
N TYR A 190 18.40 2.19 17.80
CA TYR A 190 17.27 3.11 17.73
C TYR A 190 16.11 2.71 18.65
N ASP A 191 16.32 1.75 19.55
CA ASP A 191 15.29 1.17 20.44
C ASP A 191 14.03 0.71 19.69
N THR A 192 14.20 0.28 18.44
CA THR A 192 13.07 -0.07 17.57
C THR A 192 12.38 -1.31 18.07
N GLU A 193 13.15 -2.36 18.42
CA GLU A 193 12.63 -3.62 18.97
C GLU A 193 11.86 -3.38 20.27
N ALA A 194 12.45 -2.66 21.22
CA ALA A 194 11.81 -2.33 22.49
C ALA A 194 10.51 -1.50 22.30
N LYS A 195 10.47 -0.63 21.28
CA LYS A 195 9.25 0.13 20.93
C LYS A 195 8.16 -0.77 20.34
N ILE A 196 8.57 -1.73 19.49
CA ILE A 196 7.64 -2.72 18.91
C ILE A 196 7.06 -3.60 20.03
N GLU A 197 7.89 -4.14 20.92
CA GLU A 197 7.43 -4.95 22.07
C GLU A 197 6.44 -4.20 22.93
N LYS A 198 6.75 -2.93 23.27
CA LYS A 198 5.81 -2.08 24.02
C LYS A 198 4.50 -1.84 23.27
N ALA A 199 4.54 -1.65 21.95
CA ALA A 199 3.36 -1.43 21.14
C ALA A 199 2.51 -2.69 20.98
N LEU A 200 3.12 -3.87 21.04
CA LEU A 200 2.43 -5.17 20.96
C LEU A 200 1.97 -5.70 22.33
N ALA A 201 2.36 -5.05 23.43
CA ALA A 201 1.95 -5.43 24.77
C ALA A 201 0.42 -5.31 24.91
N ARG A 202 -0.18 -6.25 25.67
CA ARG A 202 -1.61 -6.22 25.98
C ARG A 202 -2.02 -4.90 26.65
N GLN A 203 -1.15 -4.34 27.49
CA GLN A 203 -1.36 -3.07 28.20
C GLN A 203 -0.40 -2.01 27.64
N VAL A 204 -0.97 -0.91 27.17
CA VAL A 204 -0.22 0.22 26.59
C VAL A 204 -0.45 1.48 27.43
N TRP A 205 0.60 2.03 28.02
CA TRP A 205 0.54 3.23 28.83
C TRP A 205 0.45 4.49 27.97
N LEU A 206 -0.45 5.39 28.34
CA LEU A 206 -0.65 6.68 27.71
C LEU A 206 0.18 7.76 28.40
N LYS A 207 0.50 8.83 27.68
CA LYS A 207 1.22 9.99 28.22
C LYS A 207 0.47 10.68 29.36
N SER A 208 -0.85 10.57 29.38
CA SER A 208 -1.73 11.09 30.43
C SER A 208 -1.60 10.35 31.77
N GLY A 209 -0.97 9.18 31.81
CA GLY A 209 -0.94 8.30 32.97
C GLY A 209 -2.06 7.27 33.03
N GLY A 210 -2.96 7.30 32.04
CA GLY A 210 -3.91 6.22 31.78
C GLY A 210 -3.27 5.08 31.00
N TYR A 211 -4.02 4.04 30.70
CA TYR A 211 -3.57 2.92 29.87
C TYR A 211 -4.72 2.28 29.09
N LEU A 212 -4.36 1.67 27.97
CA LEU A 212 -5.24 0.84 27.16
C LEU A 212 -5.00 -0.62 27.48
N VAL A 213 -6.07 -1.42 27.50
CA VAL A 213 -5.98 -2.89 27.47
C VAL A 213 -6.54 -3.35 26.14
N ILE A 214 -5.71 -4.03 25.34
CA ILE A 214 -6.07 -4.49 24.00
C ILE A 214 -6.12 -6.01 23.99
N ASP A 215 -7.32 -6.55 23.87
CA ASP A 215 -7.58 -7.98 23.80
C ASP A 215 -8.04 -8.40 22.40
N ARG A 216 -7.32 -9.33 21.80
CA ARG A 216 -7.63 -9.85 20.47
C ARG A 216 -8.40 -11.17 20.61
N ALA A 217 -9.70 -11.11 20.34
CA ALA A 217 -10.56 -12.29 20.23
C ALA A 217 -10.57 -12.83 18.80
N GLU A 218 -11.21 -13.97 18.57
CA GLU A 218 -11.29 -14.63 17.26
C GLU A 218 -11.92 -13.74 16.20
N ALA A 219 -13.00 -13.04 16.52
CA ALA A 219 -13.78 -12.24 15.57
C ALA A 219 -13.69 -10.73 15.76
N MET A 220 -13.09 -10.25 16.86
CA MET A 220 -13.03 -8.82 17.19
C MET A 220 -11.80 -8.48 18.02
N THR A 221 -11.44 -7.20 18.04
CA THR A 221 -10.47 -6.64 18.98
C THR A 221 -11.22 -5.77 19.98
N ILE A 222 -11.03 -6.02 21.26
CA ILE A 222 -11.63 -5.27 22.36
C ILE A 222 -10.57 -4.33 22.91
N ILE A 223 -10.91 -3.06 23.04
CA ILE A 223 -10.02 -2.04 23.59
C ILE A 223 -10.72 -1.41 24.79
N ASP A 224 -10.14 -1.59 25.97
CA ASP A 224 -10.60 -0.97 27.21
C ASP A 224 -9.70 0.21 27.56
N VAL A 225 -10.30 1.34 27.92
CA VAL A 225 -9.57 2.58 28.24
C VAL A 225 -9.65 2.84 29.74
N ASN A 226 -8.50 2.88 30.38
CA ASN A 226 -8.39 3.09 31.82
C ASN A 226 -7.72 4.42 32.11
N THR A 227 -8.28 5.21 33.03
CA THR A 227 -7.67 6.47 33.47
C THR A 227 -6.41 6.27 34.31
N GLY A 228 -6.21 5.08 34.89
CA GLY A 228 -5.03 4.70 35.66
C GLY A 228 -4.78 5.63 36.86
N LYS A 229 -3.56 6.17 36.91
CA LYS A 229 -3.16 7.14 37.93
C LYS A 229 -3.60 8.58 37.62
N TYR A 230 -4.22 8.81 36.46
CA TYR A 230 -4.68 10.13 36.09
C TYR A 230 -5.99 10.46 36.84
N VAL A 231 -5.83 11.05 37.98
CA VAL A 231 -6.92 11.62 38.78
C VAL A 231 -6.99 13.09 38.43
N GLY A 232 -7.92 13.48 37.57
CA GLY A 232 -8.11 14.90 37.20
C GLY A 232 -8.38 15.76 38.44
N LYS A 233 -7.86 16.98 38.44
CA LYS A 233 -7.92 17.86 39.60
C LYS A 233 -9.33 18.33 39.96
N ASP A 234 -10.25 18.45 38.97
CA ASP A 234 -11.48 19.17 39.20
C ASP A 234 -12.77 18.59 38.55
N ASN A 235 -12.70 17.65 37.59
CA ASN A 235 -13.90 17.12 36.93
C ASN A 235 -13.65 15.77 36.26
N LEU A 236 -14.51 14.80 36.55
CA LEU A 236 -14.45 13.44 35.99
C LEU A 236 -14.60 13.43 34.46
N GLU A 237 -15.51 14.23 33.90
CA GLU A 237 -15.71 14.33 32.44
C GLU A 237 -14.45 14.84 31.71
N ARG A 238 -13.77 15.82 32.28
CA ARG A 238 -12.52 16.33 31.71
C ARG A 238 -11.38 15.31 31.80
N THR A 239 -11.37 14.49 32.84
CA THR A 239 -10.43 13.38 33.00
C THR A 239 -10.66 12.33 31.91
N ILE A 240 -11.89 11.93 31.68
CA ILE A 240 -12.28 10.99 30.65
C ILE A 240 -11.94 11.55 29.26
N THR A 241 -12.31 12.79 28.97
CA THR A 241 -12.03 13.43 27.67
C THR A 241 -10.54 13.54 27.36
N ASN A 242 -9.71 13.84 28.37
CA ASN A 242 -8.25 13.95 28.19
C ASN A 242 -7.55 12.60 28.11
N THR A 243 -8.18 11.52 28.56
CA THR A 243 -7.63 10.16 28.48
C THR A 243 -7.96 9.52 27.12
N ASN A 244 -9.15 9.79 26.60
CA ASN A 244 -9.62 9.33 25.28
C ASN A 244 -9.03 10.14 24.14
#